data_837c19f9b244678553d6e22ecec6e7b3
#
_entry.id   837c19f9b244678553d6e22ecec6e7b3
#
_cell.length_a   1.000
_cell.length_b   1.000
_cell.length_c   1.000
_cell.angle_alpha   90.00
_cell.angle_beta   90.00
_cell.angle_gamma   90.00
#
_symmetry.space_group_name_H-M   'P 1'
#
loop_
_entity.id
_entity.type
_entity.pdbx_description
1 polymer ?
#
loop_
_entity_poly.entity_id
_entity_poly.type
_entity_poly.pdbx_seq_one_letter_code
_entity_poly.pdbx_strand_id
1 'polypeptide(L)'
;MSYRQGRFWQPDVTVATIVVDRGRLLCVEERANGNLVINQPAGHLEPDESLLDAALRETQEETGWTVRATAFVGAYQWKAPPRPGEDDGRHYLRFAFAAEPVSHDPARTLDEGIVRALWLTPAELQAASDRHRSPLVWQAVADYLGGRRQPLSLLRQVRG
;
A
#
# COMPACT_ATOMS: atom_id res chain seq x y z
N MET A 1 -26.39 -17.32 8.61
CA MET A 1 -26.05 -15.89 8.75
C MET A 1 -24.65 -15.65 8.21
N SER A 2 -24.49 -14.72 7.32
CA SER A 2 -23.14 -14.30 6.91
C SER A 2 -22.40 -13.74 8.12
N TYR A 3 -21.18 -14.16 8.36
CA TYR A 3 -20.26 -13.64 9.38
C TYR A 3 -20.19 -12.09 9.39
N ARG A 4 -20.61 -11.45 8.31
CA ARG A 4 -20.53 -10.01 8.06
C ARG A 4 -21.82 -9.23 8.29
N GLN A 5 -22.92 -9.86 8.66
CA GLN A 5 -24.18 -9.12 8.92
C GLN A 5 -24.19 -8.48 10.30
N GLY A 6 -23.55 -7.31 10.42
CA GLY A 6 -23.77 -6.37 11.52
C GLY A 6 -23.34 -6.78 12.93
N ARG A 7 -22.72 -7.95 13.10
CA ARG A 7 -22.32 -8.46 14.40
C ARG A 7 -20.95 -8.05 14.88
N PHE A 8 -20.04 -7.79 13.92
CA PHE A 8 -18.66 -7.45 14.24
C PHE A 8 -18.20 -6.26 13.42
N TRP A 9 -17.52 -5.36 14.07
CA TRP A 9 -16.80 -4.29 13.41
C TRP A 9 -15.67 -4.88 12.53
N GLN A 10 -15.47 -4.31 11.35
CA GLN A 10 -14.46 -4.77 10.39
C GLN A 10 -13.65 -3.57 9.88
N PRO A 11 -12.31 -3.62 9.96
CA PRO A 11 -11.45 -2.66 9.28
C PRO A 11 -11.37 -2.96 7.78
N ASP A 12 -11.00 -1.95 7.00
CA ASP A 12 -10.50 -2.14 5.64
C ASP A 12 -9.08 -2.73 5.72
N VAL A 13 -8.92 -3.98 5.31
CA VAL A 13 -7.60 -4.63 5.24
C VAL A 13 -6.94 -4.25 3.93
N THR A 14 -5.78 -3.61 4.01
CA THR A 14 -5.00 -3.16 2.86
C THR A 14 -3.57 -3.66 2.93
N VAL A 15 -2.93 -3.68 1.77
CA VAL A 15 -1.53 -4.04 1.59
C VAL A 15 -0.79 -2.91 0.88
N ALA A 16 0.51 -2.83 1.08
CA ALA A 16 1.35 -1.87 0.38
C ALA A 16 2.76 -2.43 0.17
N THR A 17 3.44 -1.94 -0.86
CA THR A 17 4.85 -2.23 -1.08
C THR A 17 5.71 -0.97 -0.95
N ILE A 18 6.87 -1.13 -0.32
CA ILE A 18 7.96 -0.18 -0.33
C ILE A 18 9.00 -0.76 -1.28
N VAL A 19 8.91 -0.36 -2.55
CA VAL A 19 9.81 -0.83 -3.60
C VAL A 19 10.97 0.15 -3.70
N VAL A 20 12.19 -0.35 -3.55
CA VAL A 20 13.39 0.49 -3.59
C VAL A 20 14.30 0.05 -4.71
N ASP A 21 14.71 1.01 -5.54
CA ASP A 21 15.77 0.85 -6.53
C ASP A 21 16.69 2.07 -6.51
N ARG A 22 18.00 1.84 -6.38
CA ARG A 22 19.05 2.86 -6.41
C ARG A 22 18.74 4.07 -5.50
N GLY A 23 18.22 3.80 -4.30
CA GLY A 23 17.90 4.83 -3.31
C GLY A 23 16.61 5.61 -3.60
N ARG A 24 15.80 5.18 -4.56
CA ARG A 24 14.49 5.74 -4.89
C ARG A 24 13.37 4.78 -4.53
N LEU A 25 12.24 5.35 -4.19
CA LEU A 25 11.01 4.66 -3.81
C LEU A 25 10.02 4.73 -4.97
N LEU A 26 9.43 3.60 -5.33
CA LEU A 26 8.32 3.56 -6.28
C LEU A 26 7.06 4.08 -5.58
N CYS A 27 6.47 5.10 -6.14
CA CYS A 27 5.25 5.73 -5.68
C CYS A 27 4.22 5.81 -6.81
N VAL A 28 2.99 6.08 -6.47
CA VAL A 28 1.91 6.39 -7.41
C VAL A 28 1.37 7.79 -7.13
N GLU A 29 1.03 8.51 -8.19
CA GLU A 29 0.14 9.66 -8.11
C GLU A 29 -1.26 9.17 -8.48
N GLU A 30 -2.21 9.42 -7.60
CA GLU A 30 -3.60 9.00 -7.76
C GLU A 30 -4.57 10.15 -7.49
N ARG A 31 -5.76 10.07 -8.10
CA ARG A 31 -6.87 10.97 -7.80
C ARG A 31 -7.70 10.42 -6.66
N ALA A 32 -7.76 11.17 -5.57
CA ALA A 32 -8.54 10.80 -4.40
C ALA A 32 -9.35 12.00 -3.91
N ASN A 33 -10.67 11.85 -3.84
CA ASN A 33 -11.58 12.92 -3.40
C ASN A 33 -11.34 14.27 -4.13
N GLY A 34 -11.10 14.23 -5.44
CA GLY A 34 -10.83 15.41 -6.26
C GLY A 34 -9.40 15.96 -6.18
N ASN A 35 -8.55 15.41 -5.32
CA ASN A 35 -7.16 15.84 -5.16
C ASN A 35 -6.18 14.86 -5.82
N LEU A 36 -5.04 15.36 -6.25
CA LEU A 36 -3.92 14.57 -6.70
C LEU A 36 -3.00 14.29 -5.50
N VAL A 37 -2.91 13.03 -5.10
CA VAL A 37 -2.15 12.59 -3.93
C VAL A 37 -1.07 11.59 -4.30
N ILE A 38 -0.12 11.40 -3.39
CA ILE A 38 0.98 10.43 -3.52
C ILE A 38 0.76 9.30 -2.51
N ASN A 39 0.95 8.07 -2.98
CA ASN A 39 0.87 6.87 -2.16
C ASN A 39 2.00 5.89 -2.53
N GLN A 40 2.24 4.88 -1.68
CA GLN A 40 2.87 3.66 -2.19
C GLN A 40 1.90 2.92 -3.10
N PRO A 41 2.37 1.99 -3.94
CA PRO A 41 1.51 0.97 -4.52
C PRO A 41 0.77 0.24 -3.39
N ALA A 42 -0.56 0.33 -3.38
CA ALA A 42 -1.36 -0.15 -2.25
C ALA A 42 -2.84 -0.32 -2.61
N GLY A 43 -3.46 -1.35 -2.10
CA GLY A 43 -4.87 -1.59 -2.27
C GLY A 43 -5.45 -2.59 -1.27
N HIS A 44 -6.66 -3.04 -1.53
CA HIS A 44 -7.38 -3.93 -0.64
C HIS A 44 -6.99 -5.39 -0.84
N LEU A 45 -6.98 -6.13 0.27
CA LEU A 45 -6.94 -7.59 0.23
C LEU A 45 -8.21 -8.11 -0.44
N GLU A 46 -8.05 -9.00 -1.40
CA GLU A 46 -9.16 -9.69 -2.06
C GLU A 46 -9.40 -11.08 -1.46
N PRO A 47 -10.59 -11.69 -1.71
CA PRO A 47 -10.85 -13.07 -1.28
C PRO A 47 -9.81 -14.05 -1.83
N ASP A 48 -9.47 -15.04 -1.02
CA ASP A 48 -8.65 -16.20 -1.40
C ASP A 48 -7.17 -15.92 -1.77
N GLU A 49 -6.70 -14.69 -1.63
CA GLU A 49 -5.27 -14.36 -1.81
C GLU A 49 -4.54 -14.21 -0.47
N SER A 50 -3.22 -14.37 -0.48
CA SER A 50 -2.39 -14.02 0.67
C SER A 50 -2.14 -12.52 0.72
N LEU A 51 -1.81 -11.98 1.90
CA LEU A 51 -1.40 -10.57 2.06
C LEU A 51 -0.21 -10.22 1.14
N LEU A 52 0.71 -11.16 0.97
CA LEU A 52 1.86 -10.97 0.10
C LEU A 52 1.46 -10.93 -1.38
N ASP A 53 0.64 -11.89 -1.83
CA ASP A 53 0.16 -11.93 -3.22
C ASP A 53 -0.64 -10.66 -3.56
N ALA A 54 -1.49 -10.21 -2.63
CA ALA A 54 -2.22 -8.94 -2.76
C ALA A 54 -1.27 -7.76 -2.99
N ALA A 55 -0.20 -7.65 -2.18
CA ALA A 55 0.76 -6.56 -2.30
C ALA A 55 1.50 -6.57 -3.64
N LEU A 56 1.88 -7.74 -4.14
CA LEU A 56 2.52 -7.89 -5.45
C LEU A 56 1.55 -7.58 -6.59
N ARG A 57 0.29 -8.05 -6.50
CA ARG A 57 -0.76 -7.76 -7.47
C ARG A 57 -1.02 -6.25 -7.58
N GLU A 58 -1.29 -5.59 -6.46
CA GLU A 58 -1.56 -4.14 -6.41
C GLU A 58 -0.40 -3.34 -7.00
N THR A 59 0.85 -3.73 -6.69
CA THR A 59 2.02 -3.07 -7.25
C THR A 59 2.04 -3.16 -8.77
N GLN A 60 1.75 -4.33 -9.31
CA GLN A 60 1.72 -4.53 -10.76
C GLN A 60 0.56 -3.76 -11.42
N GLU A 61 -0.64 -3.78 -10.82
CA GLU A 61 -1.83 -3.13 -11.34
C GLU A 61 -1.71 -1.60 -11.35
N GLU A 62 -1.10 -1.04 -10.32
CA GLU A 62 -0.95 0.42 -10.19
C GLU A 62 0.31 0.99 -10.85
N THR A 63 1.32 0.17 -11.15
CA THR A 63 2.61 0.69 -11.62
C THR A 63 3.17 0.04 -12.88
N GLY A 64 2.64 -1.11 -13.28
CA GLY A 64 3.23 -1.94 -14.34
C GLY A 64 4.50 -2.67 -13.93
N TRP A 65 4.98 -2.49 -12.71
CA TRP A 65 6.17 -3.17 -12.20
C TRP A 65 5.84 -4.54 -11.61
N THR A 66 6.55 -5.55 -12.04
CA THR A 66 6.66 -6.83 -11.33
C THR A 66 7.78 -6.69 -10.31
N VAL A 67 7.48 -7.00 -9.06
CA VAL A 67 8.43 -6.86 -7.96
C VAL A 67 8.59 -8.16 -7.18
N ARG A 68 9.68 -8.29 -6.46
CA ARG A 68 9.96 -9.39 -5.55
C ARG A 68 10.03 -8.87 -4.12
N ALA A 69 9.18 -9.39 -3.25
CA ALA A 69 9.22 -9.03 -1.84
C ALA A 69 10.51 -9.53 -1.17
N THR A 70 11.08 -8.69 -0.32
CA THR A 70 12.32 -8.97 0.40
C THR A 70 12.14 -9.06 1.90
N ALA A 71 11.15 -8.36 2.47
CA ALA A 71 10.88 -8.37 3.90
C ALA A 71 9.45 -7.92 4.21
N PHE A 72 8.97 -8.27 5.40
CA PHE A 72 7.80 -7.66 6.02
C PHE A 72 8.25 -6.45 6.84
N VAL A 73 7.66 -5.28 6.61
CA VAL A 73 8.03 -4.04 7.29
C VAL A 73 7.19 -3.82 8.53
N GLY A 74 5.87 -3.97 8.42
CA GLY A 74 5.00 -3.79 9.57
C GLY A 74 3.51 -3.86 9.25
N ALA A 75 2.74 -3.97 10.32
CA ALA A 75 1.28 -3.83 10.31
C ALA A 75 0.91 -2.50 10.99
N TYR A 76 -0.02 -1.76 10.39
CA TYR A 76 -0.37 -0.41 10.78
C TYR A 76 -1.88 -0.28 10.94
N GLN A 77 -2.31 0.34 12.03
CA GLN A 77 -3.70 0.73 12.22
C GLN A 77 -3.83 2.25 12.07
N TRP A 78 -4.80 2.69 11.30
CA TRP A 78 -5.10 4.10 11.15
C TRP A 78 -6.59 4.31 10.96
N LYS A 79 -7.14 5.29 11.68
CA LYS A 79 -8.49 5.78 11.49
C LYS A 79 -8.45 7.05 10.65
N ALA A 80 -9.00 6.97 9.44
CA ALA A 80 -9.14 8.13 8.58
C ALA A 80 -10.22 9.08 9.13
N PRO A 81 -10.09 10.39 8.92
CA PRO A 81 -11.21 11.30 9.20
C PRO A 81 -12.43 10.91 8.35
N PRO A 82 -13.66 11.18 8.85
CA PRO A 82 -14.87 10.91 8.08
C PRO A 82 -14.88 11.73 6.78
N ARG A 83 -15.42 11.14 5.72
CA ARG A 83 -15.67 11.85 4.46
C ARG A 83 -16.94 12.70 4.60
N PRO A 84 -17.13 13.72 3.73
CA PRO A 84 -18.38 14.44 3.67
C PRO A 84 -19.59 13.50 3.53
N GLY A 85 -20.52 13.55 4.50
CA GLY A 85 -21.71 12.68 4.56
C GLY A 85 -21.52 11.34 5.27
N GLU A 86 -20.34 11.05 5.79
CA GLU A 86 -20.10 9.90 6.68
C GLU A 86 -20.09 10.35 8.15
N ASP A 87 -20.72 9.55 9.04
CA ASP A 87 -20.76 9.85 10.48
C ASP A 87 -19.45 9.48 11.18
N ASP A 88 -18.68 8.53 10.60
CA ASP A 88 -17.43 8.05 11.18
C ASP A 88 -16.40 7.77 10.08
N GLY A 89 -15.11 7.86 10.45
CA GLY A 89 -13.99 7.58 9.56
C GLY A 89 -13.74 6.08 9.39
N ARG A 90 -13.20 5.72 8.25
CA ARG A 90 -12.81 4.33 7.97
C ARG A 90 -11.58 3.95 8.77
N HIS A 91 -11.59 2.73 9.30
CA HIS A 91 -10.43 2.15 9.96
C HIS A 91 -9.67 1.25 8.98
N TYR A 92 -8.38 1.48 8.87
CA TYR A 92 -7.49 0.70 8.02
C TYR A 92 -6.57 -0.16 8.87
N LEU A 93 -6.39 -1.41 8.42
CA LEU A 93 -5.34 -2.30 8.87
C LEU A 93 -4.45 -2.60 7.65
N ARG A 94 -3.28 -1.97 7.59
CA ARG A 94 -2.34 -2.08 6.47
C ARG A 94 -1.17 -2.97 6.81
N PHE A 95 -0.83 -3.85 5.87
CA PHE A 95 0.37 -4.68 5.90
C PHE A 95 1.34 -4.20 4.82
N ALA A 96 2.54 -3.76 5.22
CA ALA A 96 3.54 -3.21 4.31
C ALA A 96 4.73 -4.17 4.14
N PHE A 97 5.13 -4.36 2.88
CA PHE A 97 6.25 -5.21 2.48
C PHE A 97 7.32 -4.39 1.77
N ALA A 98 8.58 -4.68 2.07
CA ALA A 98 9.69 -4.20 1.25
C ALA A 98 9.83 -5.09 0.02
N ALA A 99 10.16 -4.49 -1.11
CA ALA A 99 10.34 -5.20 -2.37
C ALA A 99 11.40 -4.53 -3.23
N GLU A 100 11.86 -5.26 -4.24
CA GLU A 100 12.76 -4.77 -5.26
C GLU A 100 12.18 -5.03 -6.66
N PRO A 101 12.46 -4.18 -7.66
CA PRO A 101 11.92 -4.34 -9.01
C PRO A 101 12.57 -5.53 -9.71
N VAL A 102 11.75 -6.24 -10.50
CA VAL A 102 12.19 -7.36 -11.36
C VAL A 102 12.08 -6.98 -12.82
N SER A 103 10.91 -6.50 -13.25
CA SER A 103 10.64 -6.11 -14.63
C SER A 103 9.53 -5.06 -14.69
N HIS A 104 9.47 -4.31 -15.79
CA HIS A 104 8.46 -3.30 -16.04
C HIS A 104 7.77 -3.54 -17.38
N ASP A 105 6.44 -3.48 -17.36
CA ASP A 105 5.60 -3.43 -18.54
C ASP A 105 5.07 -2.00 -18.75
N PRO A 106 5.72 -1.20 -19.60
CA PRO A 106 5.30 0.19 -19.83
C PRO A 106 3.98 0.30 -20.61
N ALA A 107 3.51 -0.78 -21.23
CA ALA A 107 2.28 -0.81 -21.99
C ALA A 107 1.06 -1.20 -21.14
N ARG A 108 1.27 -1.59 -19.87
CA ARG A 108 0.18 -1.96 -18.99
C ARG A 108 -0.75 -0.76 -18.74
N THR A 109 -2.04 -0.98 -18.92
CA THR A 109 -3.06 -0.04 -18.45
C THR A 109 -3.09 -0.08 -16.92
N LEU A 110 -2.84 1.06 -16.28
CA LEU A 110 -2.87 1.18 -14.83
C LEU A 110 -4.31 1.26 -14.32
N ASP A 111 -4.51 0.94 -13.06
CA ASP A 111 -5.81 0.96 -12.42
C ASP A 111 -6.47 2.34 -12.48
N GLU A 112 -7.80 2.31 -12.44
CA GLU A 112 -8.60 3.54 -12.44
C GLU A 112 -8.21 4.45 -11.27
N GLY A 113 -8.05 5.74 -11.56
CA GLY A 113 -7.63 6.74 -10.59
C GLY A 113 -6.13 6.92 -10.50
N ILE A 114 -5.31 5.96 -10.92
CA ILE A 114 -3.87 6.11 -11.02
C ILE A 114 -3.52 7.01 -12.20
N VAL A 115 -2.80 8.10 -11.91
CA VAL A 115 -2.34 9.04 -12.95
C VAL A 115 -1.00 8.59 -13.52
N ARG A 116 -0.08 8.17 -12.66
CA ARG A 116 1.23 7.62 -13.04
C ARG A 116 1.95 6.95 -11.88
N ALA A 117 2.88 6.08 -12.21
CA ALA A 117 3.93 5.64 -11.30
C ALA A 117 5.16 6.55 -11.43
N LEU A 118 5.87 6.78 -10.33
CA LEU A 118 7.07 7.62 -10.31
C LEU A 118 8.05 7.13 -9.24
N TRP A 119 9.33 7.45 -9.46
CA TRP A 119 10.41 7.14 -8.52
C TRP A 119 10.84 8.40 -7.78
N LEU A 120 10.72 8.40 -6.45
CA LEU A 120 11.09 9.53 -5.58
C LEU A 120 12.20 9.11 -4.61
N THR A 121 13.13 10.02 -4.36
CA THR A 121 14.02 9.86 -3.21
C THR A 121 13.21 10.01 -1.92
N PRO A 122 13.68 9.47 -0.78
CA PRO A 122 13.01 9.72 0.51
C PRO A 122 12.83 11.20 0.82
N ALA A 123 13.81 12.05 0.46
CA ALA A 123 13.71 13.49 0.67
C ALA A 123 12.62 14.14 -0.20
N GLU A 124 12.50 13.74 -1.47
CA GLU A 124 11.43 14.22 -2.37
C GLU A 124 10.06 13.79 -1.86
N LEU A 125 9.92 12.54 -1.42
CA LEU A 125 8.67 12.04 -0.84
C LEU A 125 8.31 12.81 0.44
N GLN A 126 9.26 13.04 1.33
CA GLN A 126 9.03 13.80 2.56
C GLN A 126 8.67 15.26 2.28
N ALA A 127 9.30 15.89 1.29
CA ALA A 127 8.99 17.25 0.88
C ALA A 127 7.56 17.40 0.32
N ALA A 128 6.98 16.30 -0.19
CA ALA A 128 5.61 16.25 -0.70
C ALA A 128 4.59 15.75 0.35
N SER A 129 4.88 15.91 1.64
CA SER A 129 4.06 15.37 2.74
C SER A 129 2.63 15.88 2.78
N ASP A 130 2.38 17.11 2.32
CA ASP A 130 1.06 17.71 2.16
C ASP A 130 0.17 17.00 1.12
N ARG A 131 0.81 16.26 0.23
CA ARG A 131 0.14 15.46 -0.82
C ARG A 131 0.06 13.97 -0.49
N HIS A 132 0.53 13.53 0.66
CA HIS A 132 0.41 12.13 1.02
C HIS A 132 -1.05 11.70 1.14
N ARG A 133 -1.39 10.55 0.57
CA ARG A 133 -2.71 9.95 0.64
C ARG A 133 -3.19 9.76 2.09
N SER A 134 -2.27 9.45 2.97
CA SER A 134 -2.48 9.26 4.40
C SER A 134 -1.15 9.31 5.16
N PRO A 135 -1.17 9.41 6.49
CA PRO A 135 0.04 9.30 7.32
C PRO A 135 0.78 7.98 7.16
N LEU A 136 0.09 6.92 6.71
CA LEU A 136 0.69 5.60 6.48
C LEU A 136 1.79 5.64 5.42
N VAL A 137 1.73 6.58 4.47
CA VAL A 137 2.73 6.72 3.39
C VAL A 137 4.12 6.93 3.97
N TRP A 138 4.28 7.95 4.80
CA TRP A 138 5.59 8.25 5.37
C TRP A 138 5.96 7.30 6.51
N GLN A 139 5.00 6.91 7.35
CA GLN A 139 5.29 6.02 8.49
C GLN A 139 5.93 4.71 8.05
N ALA A 140 5.39 4.06 7.03
CA ALA A 140 5.93 2.80 6.52
C ALA A 140 7.33 2.99 5.90
N VAL A 141 7.56 4.07 5.18
CA VAL A 141 8.88 4.39 4.62
C VAL A 141 9.89 4.70 5.71
N ALA A 142 9.52 5.50 6.71
CA ALA A 142 10.40 5.81 7.85
C ALA A 142 10.80 4.55 8.62
N ASP A 143 9.87 3.65 8.86
CA ASP A 143 10.15 2.36 9.51
C ASP A 143 11.09 1.49 8.67
N TYR A 144 10.88 1.43 7.35
CA TYR A 144 11.78 0.73 6.45
C TYR A 144 13.20 1.32 6.48
N LEU A 145 13.31 2.65 6.38
CA LEU A 145 14.61 3.36 6.43
C LEU A 145 15.28 3.21 7.81
N GLY A 146 14.49 3.12 8.87
CA GLY A 146 14.95 2.82 10.23
C GLY A 146 15.38 1.36 10.47
N GLY A 147 15.32 0.52 9.44
CA GLY A 147 15.80 -0.86 9.50
C GLY A 147 14.75 -1.92 9.84
N ARG A 148 13.46 -1.58 9.89
CA ARG A 148 12.39 -2.58 10.10
C ARG A 148 12.26 -3.49 8.89
N ARG A 149 12.84 -4.66 9.00
CA ARG A 149 12.81 -5.74 8.00
C ARG A 149 12.68 -7.07 8.73
N GLN A 150 11.49 -7.61 8.73
CA GLN A 150 11.19 -8.90 9.33
C GLN A 150 11.12 -9.98 8.24
N PRO A 151 11.41 -11.25 8.58
CA PRO A 151 11.23 -12.34 7.62
C PRO A 151 9.81 -12.38 7.06
N LEU A 152 9.65 -12.66 5.77
CA LEU A 152 8.35 -12.85 5.14
C LEU A 152 7.55 -14.00 5.79
N SER A 153 8.25 -14.98 6.34
CA SER A 153 7.65 -16.11 7.07
C SER A 153 6.94 -15.73 8.37
N LEU A 154 7.07 -14.47 8.82
CA LEU A 154 6.30 -13.94 9.95
C LEU A 154 4.78 -13.96 9.67
N LEU A 155 4.41 -13.75 8.40
CA LEU A 155 3.03 -13.86 7.93
C LEU A 155 2.84 -15.21 7.22
N ARG A 156 1.81 -15.92 7.62
CA ARG A 156 1.51 -17.25 7.06
C ARG A 156 0.04 -17.33 6.66
N GLN A 157 -0.20 -17.71 5.43
CA GLN A 157 -1.52 -18.14 5.01
C GLN A 157 -1.71 -19.62 5.40
N VAL A 158 -2.72 -19.88 6.21
CA VAL A 158 -3.11 -21.25 6.56
C VAL A 158 -4.30 -21.63 5.68
N ARG A 159 -4.15 -22.70 4.94
CA ARG A 159 -5.23 -23.28 4.13
C ARG A 159 -5.73 -24.53 4.84
N GLY A 160 -7.06 -24.67 4.94
CA GLY A 160 -7.72 -25.86 5.47
C GLY A 160 -7.82 -26.98 4.44
#